data_d2ed4508e6da70da4d05e5f9cee4da70
#
_entry.id   d2ed4508e6da70da4d05e5f9cee4da70
#
_cell.length_a   1.000
_cell.length_b   1.000
_cell.length_c   1.000
_cell.angle_alpha   90.00
_cell.angle_beta   90.00
_cell.angle_gamma   90.00
#
_symmetry.space_group_name_H-M   'P 1'
#
loop_
_entity.id
_entity.type
_entity.pdbx_description
1 polymer ?
#
loop_
_entity_poly.entity_id
_entity_poly.type
_entity_poly.pdbx_seq_one_letter_code
_entity_poly.pdbx_strand_id
1 'polypeptide(L)'
;MNRLLAVVGLAALMACGGGSNGPSDTPTGPTSLQIEDVVVGTGATVVAGDTITINYIGTFLDGRVFDQSTPGQPVTFPRPIGVGNFIPGFDQGLLGMKVGGRRKLTIPSSLAYGSAGAPPTIPPNTPLAFDVTLVGIVGK
;
A
#
# COMPACT_ATOMS: atom_id res chain seq x y z
N MET A 1 32.76 -23.25 28.62
CA MET A 1 32.38 -22.97 28.40
C MET A 1 31.54 -22.39 27.91
N ASN A 2 31.24 -22.41 27.52
CA ASN A 2 30.32 -21.97 26.98
C ASN A 2 29.29 -21.50 27.39
N ARG A 3 29.21 -21.53 27.79
CA ARG A 3 28.27 -21.20 28.19
C ARG A 3 27.85 -20.08 28.29
N LEU A 4 27.98 -19.83 28.34
CA LEU A 4 27.43 -18.86 28.47
C LEU A 4 26.96 -18.18 27.75
N LEU A 5 26.98 -18.36 27.31
CA LEU A 5 26.36 -17.73 26.79
C LEU A 5 25.35 -17.54 26.61
N ALA A 6 25.18 -18.01 26.58
CA ALA A 6 24.15 -17.92 26.49
C ALA A 6 23.47 -17.11 26.99
N VAL A 7 23.63 -17.12 27.28
CA VAL A 7 23.02 -16.40 27.82
C VAL A 7 22.66 -15.38 27.38
N VAL A 8 22.89 -15.45 27.03
CA VAL A 8 22.58 -14.59 26.76
C VAL A 8 21.74 -14.24 26.17
N GLY A 9 21.75 -14.67 25.82
CA GLY A 9 20.90 -14.39 25.35
C GLY A 9 19.99 -14.04 25.60
N LEU A 10 20.08 -14.21 25.89
CA LEU A 10 19.16 -13.92 26.14
C LEU A 10 18.70 -13.00 26.20
N ALA A 11 19.08 -12.94 26.26
CA ALA A 11 18.56 -12.11 26.50
C ALA A 11 18.06 -11.42 26.02
N ALA A 12 18.28 -11.56 25.71
CA ALA A 12 17.71 -10.96 25.32
C ALA A 12 16.80 -10.78 25.11
N LEU A 13 16.72 -11.23 24.99
CA LEU A 13 15.71 -11.13 24.81
C LEU A 13 14.91 -10.58 25.20
N MET A 14 15.13 -10.75 25.46
CA MET A 14 14.25 -10.39 25.91
C MET A 14 13.92 -9.45 25.81
N ALA A 15 14.29 -9.32 25.70
CA ALA A 15 13.84 -8.47 25.72
C ALA A 15 13.24 -8.04 25.30
N CYS A 16 13.17 -8.40 25.12
CA CYS A 16 12.43 -8.04 24.83
C CYS A 16 11.67 -7.68 24.74
N GLY A 17 11.79 -7.95 24.86
CA GLY A 17 10.85 -7.68 24.92
C GLY A 17 10.29 -7.10 24.97
N GLY A 18 10.35 -7.07 25.01
CA GLY A 18 9.58 -6.51 25.16
C GLY A 18 9.04 -5.92 25.02
N GLY A 19 9.00 -5.78 24.88
CA GLY A 19 8.26 -5.18 24.84
C GLY A 19 7.60 -4.83 24.86
N SER A 20 7.35 -4.90 24.77
CA SER A 20 6.65 -4.59 24.76
C SER A 20 5.90 -4.05 24.95
N ASN A 21 5.68 -4.02 24.94
CA ASN A 21 4.92 -3.54 25.21
C ASN A 21 4.18 -2.99 24.92
N GLY A 22 3.97 -3.60 24.84
CA GLY A 22 3.31 -2.94 24.13
C GLY A 22 2.06 -2.43 24.13
N PRO A 23 2.03 -1.47 24.44
CA PRO A 23 0.76 -0.84 24.58
C PRO A 23 -0.10 -1.05 23.39
N SER A 24 -1.29 -1.17 23.67
CA SER A 24 -2.36 -1.32 22.71
C SER A 24 -2.49 -0.13 21.78
N ASP A 25 -1.68 0.86 21.95
CA ASP A 25 -1.74 2.03 21.10
C ASP A 25 -1.10 1.79 19.75
N THR A 26 -0.51 0.64 19.56
CA THR A 26 0.10 0.33 18.27
C THR A 26 -0.97 0.38 17.19
N PRO A 27 -0.77 1.18 16.16
CA PRO A 27 -1.73 1.20 15.06
C PRO A 27 -1.84 -0.17 14.44
N THR A 28 -3.05 -0.52 14.10
CA THR A 28 -3.28 -1.75 13.37
C THR A 28 -2.88 -1.53 11.93
N GLY A 29 -1.94 -2.30 11.46
CA GLY A 29 -1.50 -2.21 10.08
C GLY A 29 -0.11 -1.62 9.94
N PRO A 30 0.34 -1.44 8.73
CA PRO A 30 1.69 -0.95 8.46
C PRO A 30 1.83 0.52 8.82
N THR A 31 3.06 0.91 9.14
CA THR A 31 3.40 2.30 9.41
C THR A 31 4.06 2.98 8.22
N SER A 32 4.33 2.23 7.16
CA SER A 32 4.91 2.76 5.93
C SER A 32 4.24 2.10 4.73
N LEU A 33 4.35 2.77 3.59
CA LEU A 33 3.83 2.22 2.33
C LEU A 33 4.57 0.92 1.99
N GLN A 34 3.81 -0.11 1.70
CA GLN A 34 4.35 -1.40 1.27
C GLN A 34 3.93 -1.67 -0.16
N ILE A 35 4.88 -2.03 -0.98
CA ILE A 35 4.67 -2.28 -2.40
C ILE A 35 5.13 -3.70 -2.70
N GLU A 36 4.25 -4.47 -3.33
CA GLU A 36 4.58 -5.82 -3.78
C GLU A 36 4.27 -5.95 -5.27
N ASP A 37 5.29 -6.19 -6.08
CA ASP A 37 5.10 -6.47 -7.50
C ASP A 37 4.74 -7.94 -7.67
N VAL A 38 3.48 -8.21 -7.94
CA VAL A 38 3.00 -9.57 -8.20
C VAL A 38 3.43 -10.01 -9.60
N VAL A 39 3.28 -9.12 -10.57
CA VAL A 39 3.75 -9.32 -11.93
C VAL A 39 4.46 -8.05 -12.36
N VAL A 40 5.67 -8.17 -12.86
CA VAL A 40 6.39 -7.04 -13.44
C VAL A 40 6.03 -6.97 -14.91
N GLY A 41 5.44 -5.84 -15.32
CA GLY A 41 5.07 -5.66 -16.72
C GLY A 41 6.28 -5.47 -17.62
N THR A 42 6.03 -5.45 -18.92
CA THR A 42 7.08 -5.29 -19.92
C THR A 42 6.90 -4.03 -20.76
N GLY A 43 5.82 -3.28 -20.55
CA GLY A 43 5.55 -2.07 -21.31
C GLY A 43 6.17 -0.83 -20.72
N ALA A 44 5.60 0.31 -21.07
CA ALA A 44 6.10 1.62 -20.61
C ALA A 44 6.00 1.73 -19.10
N THR A 45 6.88 2.54 -18.53
CA THR A 45 6.97 2.75 -17.08
C THR A 45 6.22 4.03 -16.70
N VAL A 46 5.45 3.95 -15.62
CA VAL A 46 4.72 5.09 -15.08
C VAL A 46 5.69 6.07 -14.46
N VAL A 47 5.59 7.33 -14.85
CA VAL A 47 6.32 8.43 -14.22
C VAL A 47 5.32 9.48 -13.76
N ALA A 48 5.76 10.37 -12.90
CA ALA A 48 4.89 11.45 -12.41
C ALA A 48 4.39 12.28 -13.59
N GLY A 49 3.10 12.57 -13.58
CA GLY A 49 2.46 13.32 -14.66
C GLY A 49 1.76 12.45 -15.69
N ASP A 50 1.95 11.14 -15.65
CA ASP A 50 1.27 10.24 -16.57
C ASP A 50 -0.21 10.07 -16.20
N THR A 51 -1.03 9.89 -17.23
CA THR A 51 -2.43 9.50 -17.08
C THR A 51 -2.52 8.01 -17.35
N ILE A 52 -3.06 7.27 -16.39
CA ILE A 52 -2.99 5.80 -16.44
C ILE A 52 -4.38 5.19 -16.55
N THR A 53 -4.40 3.99 -17.16
CA THR A 53 -5.59 3.14 -17.25
C THR A 53 -5.30 1.88 -16.45
N ILE A 54 -6.13 1.60 -15.46
CA ILE A 54 -5.92 0.47 -14.55
C ILE A 54 -7.21 -0.29 -14.29
N ASN A 55 -7.03 -1.54 -13.89
CA ASN A 55 -8.02 -2.27 -13.10
C ASN A 55 -7.54 -2.26 -11.66
N TYR A 56 -8.45 -2.06 -10.72
CA TYR A 56 -8.04 -2.04 -9.32
C TYR A 56 -9.14 -2.56 -8.41
N ILE A 57 -8.72 -3.04 -7.25
CA ILE A 57 -9.60 -3.41 -6.15
C ILE A 57 -9.01 -2.79 -4.89
N GLY A 58 -9.80 -1.94 -4.24
CA GLY A 58 -9.41 -1.37 -2.95
C GLY A 58 -10.13 -2.08 -1.82
N THR A 59 -9.37 -2.52 -0.84
CA THR A 59 -9.91 -3.25 0.30
C THR A 59 -9.38 -2.67 1.60
N PHE A 60 -10.13 -2.92 2.67
CA PHE A 60 -9.59 -2.80 4.02
C PHE A 60 -8.67 -3.99 4.28
N LEU A 61 -7.88 -3.93 5.35
CA LEU A 61 -6.95 -5.02 5.65
C LEU A 61 -7.67 -6.31 6.06
N ASP A 62 -8.93 -6.22 6.41
CA ASP A 62 -9.75 -7.42 6.71
C ASP A 62 -10.33 -8.07 5.46
N GLY A 63 -10.07 -7.50 4.28
CA GLY A 63 -10.51 -8.06 3.01
C GLY A 63 -11.79 -7.47 2.44
N ARG A 64 -12.49 -6.60 3.18
CA ARG A 64 -13.71 -5.99 2.66
C ARG A 64 -13.39 -5.01 1.56
N VAL A 65 -14.07 -5.12 0.43
CA VAL A 65 -13.88 -4.20 -0.70
C VAL A 65 -14.63 -2.91 -0.42
N PHE A 66 -13.93 -1.79 -0.56
CA PHE A 66 -14.58 -0.47 -0.43
C PHE A 66 -14.72 0.24 -1.77
N ASP A 67 -13.92 -0.15 -2.77
CA ASP A 67 -13.98 0.43 -4.10
C ASP A 67 -13.27 -0.50 -5.07
N GLN A 68 -13.69 -0.49 -6.33
CA GLN A 68 -13.05 -1.28 -7.37
C GLN A 68 -13.51 -0.81 -8.74
N SER A 69 -12.68 -1.07 -9.75
CA SER A 69 -13.12 -0.95 -11.13
C SER A 69 -14.06 -2.12 -11.47
N THR A 70 -14.88 -1.93 -12.49
CA THR A 70 -15.72 -3.04 -12.97
C THR A 70 -14.81 -4.09 -13.59
N PRO A 71 -14.96 -5.37 -13.22
CA PRO A 71 -14.13 -6.43 -13.80
C PRO A 71 -14.19 -6.42 -15.32
N GLY A 72 -13.00 -6.44 -15.94
CA GLY A 72 -12.90 -6.40 -17.39
C GLY A 72 -13.09 -5.03 -18.00
N GLN A 73 -13.32 -4.00 -17.19
CA GLN A 73 -13.51 -2.63 -17.67
C GLN A 73 -12.54 -1.71 -16.96
N PRO A 74 -11.33 -1.56 -17.49
CA PRO A 74 -10.35 -0.71 -16.86
C PRO A 74 -10.78 0.75 -16.87
N VAL A 75 -10.30 1.48 -15.87
CA VAL A 75 -10.64 2.88 -15.68
C VAL A 75 -9.44 3.72 -16.06
N THR A 76 -9.67 4.71 -16.91
CA THR A 76 -8.66 5.74 -17.18
C THR A 76 -8.94 6.88 -16.21
N PHE A 77 -7.98 7.17 -15.36
CA PHE A 77 -8.14 8.28 -14.44
C PHE A 77 -8.06 9.60 -15.20
N PRO A 78 -8.95 10.54 -14.88
CA PRO A 78 -8.97 11.82 -15.60
C PRO A 78 -7.84 12.74 -15.19
N ARG A 79 -7.05 12.37 -14.19
CA ARG A 79 -6.00 13.22 -13.65
C ARG A 79 -4.67 12.47 -13.62
N PRO A 80 -3.56 13.19 -13.79
CA PRO A 80 -2.25 12.52 -13.77
C PRO A 80 -1.89 11.99 -12.40
N ILE A 81 -1.12 10.91 -12.41
CA ILE A 81 -0.63 10.24 -11.21
C ILE A 81 0.69 10.87 -10.76
N GLY A 82 0.97 10.80 -9.47
CA GLY A 82 2.27 11.19 -8.93
C GLY A 82 2.45 12.69 -8.70
N VAL A 83 1.39 13.49 -8.85
CA VAL A 83 1.47 14.94 -8.72
C VAL A 83 0.47 15.50 -7.70
N GLY A 84 0.00 14.64 -6.79
CA GLY A 84 -0.85 15.09 -5.68
C GLY A 84 -2.34 15.03 -5.91
N ASN A 85 -2.79 14.39 -6.98
CA ASN A 85 -4.22 14.27 -7.28
C ASN A 85 -4.90 13.15 -6.51
N PHE A 86 -4.15 12.24 -5.94
CA PHE A 86 -4.65 11.06 -5.24
C PHE A 86 -4.04 11.00 -3.84
N ILE A 87 -4.48 10.04 -3.04
CA ILE A 87 -3.86 9.84 -1.73
C ILE A 87 -2.37 9.54 -1.93
N PRO A 88 -1.51 10.02 -1.01
CA PRO A 88 -0.06 9.92 -1.23
C PRO A 88 0.43 8.49 -1.46
N GLY A 89 -0.14 7.51 -0.76
CA GLY A 89 0.27 6.12 -0.94
C GLY A 89 -0.04 5.58 -2.33
N PHE A 90 -1.14 6.02 -2.92
CA PHE A 90 -1.51 5.64 -4.27
C PHE A 90 -0.58 6.31 -5.29
N ASP A 91 -0.38 7.62 -5.14
CA ASP A 91 0.53 8.37 -6.01
C ASP A 91 1.94 7.79 -6.00
N GLN A 92 2.48 7.55 -4.81
CA GLN A 92 3.84 7.02 -4.67
C GLN A 92 3.93 5.56 -5.10
N GLY A 93 2.90 4.78 -4.77
CA GLY A 93 2.92 3.34 -4.97
C GLY A 93 2.84 2.92 -6.43
N LEU A 94 2.26 3.72 -7.29
CA LEU A 94 2.10 3.37 -8.70
C LEU A 94 3.24 3.86 -9.58
N LEU A 95 4.09 4.75 -9.10
CA LEU A 95 5.25 5.19 -9.86
C LEU A 95 6.21 4.03 -10.08
N GLY A 96 6.77 3.93 -11.28
CA GLY A 96 7.69 2.86 -11.62
C GLY A 96 7.01 1.57 -12.06
N MET A 97 5.70 1.50 -12.02
CA MET A 97 4.96 0.33 -12.51
C MET A 97 5.00 0.29 -14.03
N LYS A 98 5.04 -0.90 -14.60
CA LYS A 98 5.08 -1.07 -16.06
C LYS A 98 3.77 -1.61 -16.57
N VAL A 99 3.41 -1.21 -17.78
CA VAL A 99 2.20 -1.70 -18.44
C VAL A 99 2.26 -3.23 -18.53
N GLY A 100 1.16 -3.87 -18.16
CA GLY A 100 1.07 -5.31 -18.08
C GLY A 100 1.39 -5.84 -16.69
N GLY A 101 1.84 -4.99 -15.78
CA GLY A 101 2.19 -5.39 -14.42
C GLY A 101 1.00 -5.39 -13.49
N ARG A 102 1.17 -6.09 -12.37
CA ARG A 102 0.21 -6.13 -11.28
C ARG A 102 0.95 -5.85 -9.99
N ARG A 103 0.44 -4.92 -9.22
CA ARG A 103 1.11 -4.47 -7.99
C ARG A 103 0.10 -4.38 -6.86
N LYS A 104 0.51 -4.86 -5.69
CA LYS A 104 -0.28 -4.70 -4.47
C LYS A 104 0.34 -3.61 -3.62
N LEU A 105 -0.50 -2.73 -3.12
CA LEU A 105 -0.10 -1.65 -2.24
C LEU A 105 -0.79 -1.85 -0.90
N THR A 106 -0.02 -1.73 0.18
CA THR A 106 -0.59 -1.61 1.51
C THR A 106 -0.21 -0.23 2.03
N ILE A 107 -1.21 0.59 2.25
CA ILE A 107 -1.04 2.02 2.47
C ILE A 107 -1.42 2.33 3.91
N PRO A 108 -0.49 2.86 4.71
CA PRO A 108 -0.83 3.28 6.06
C PRO A 108 -1.81 4.45 6.02
N SER A 109 -2.58 4.61 7.07
CA SER A 109 -3.59 5.67 7.11
C SER A 109 -2.99 7.05 6.89
N SER A 110 -1.76 7.29 7.34
CA SER A 110 -1.08 8.57 7.15
C SER A 110 -0.82 8.91 5.68
N LEU A 111 -0.77 7.91 4.82
CA LEU A 111 -0.61 8.10 3.37
C LEU A 111 -1.92 7.83 2.62
N ALA A 112 -3.01 7.68 3.34
CA ALA A 112 -4.35 7.52 2.80
C ALA A 112 -5.21 8.70 3.25
N TYR A 113 -6.27 8.43 3.97
CA TYR A 113 -7.20 9.49 4.38
C TYR A 113 -6.96 9.99 5.80
N GLY A 114 -5.98 9.42 6.50
CA GLY A 114 -5.55 9.91 7.80
C GLY A 114 -6.62 9.92 8.87
N SER A 115 -6.50 10.86 9.80
CA SER A 115 -7.43 10.98 10.91
C SER A 115 -8.81 11.48 10.51
N ALA A 116 -8.95 12.07 9.33
CA ALA A 116 -10.25 12.54 8.83
C ALA A 116 -11.05 11.41 8.19
N GLY A 117 -10.38 10.44 7.58
CA GLY A 117 -11.04 9.39 6.83
C GLY A 117 -11.73 9.93 5.59
N ALA A 118 -12.61 9.14 5.01
CA ALA A 118 -13.46 9.52 3.88
C ALA A 118 -14.86 8.97 4.15
N PRO A 119 -15.60 9.59 5.08
CA PRO A 119 -16.90 9.05 5.44
C PRO A 119 -17.89 9.14 4.29
N PRO A 120 -18.88 8.26 4.25
CA PRO A 120 -19.11 7.19 5.22
C PRO A 120 -18.30 5.92 4.95
N THR A 121 -17.56 5.86 3.83
CA THR A 121 -16.95 4.62 3.35
C THR A 121 -15.69 4.26 4.14
N ILE A 122 -14.84 5.24 4.41
CA ILE A 122 -13.54 4.98 5.04
C ILE A 122 -13.49 5.68 6.39
N PRO A 123 -13.39 4.90 7.49
CA PRO A 123 -13.27 5.48 8.82
C PRO A 123 -11.94 6.20 9.01
N PRO A 124 -11.84 7.03 10.05
CA PRO A 124 -10.54 7.64 10.40
C PRO A 124 -9.49 6.60 10.74
N ASN A 125 -8.24 6.94 10.47
CA ASN A 125 -7.07 6.15 10.86
C ASN A 125 -7.10 4.71 10.34
N THR A 126 -7.59 4.53 9.10
CA THR A 126 -7.78 3.21 8.51
C THR A 126 -6.75 2.98 7.41
N PRO A 127 -5.90 1.96 7.52
CA PRO A 127 -5.01 1.58 6.43
C PRO A 127 -5.80 0.91 5.32
N LEU A 128 -5.29 1.01 4.11
CA LEU A 128 -5.97 0.51 2.90
C LEU A 128 -5.04 -0.40 2.12
N ALA A 129 -5.63 -1.30 1.35
CA ALA A 129 -4.89 -2.14 0.42
C ALA A 129 -5.48 -1.99 -0.97
N PHE A 130 -4.61 -1.93 -1.96
CA PHE A 130 -5.01 -1.87 -3.37
C PHE A 130 -4.31 -2.97 -4.16
N ASP A 131 -5.06 -3.63 -5.02
CA ASP A 131 -4.53 -4.57 -5.99
C ASP A 131 -4.75 -3.91 -7.36
N VAL A 132 -3.66 -3.54 -8.02
CA VAL A 132 -3.72 -2.72 -9.23
C VAL A 132 -3.06 -3.44 -10.39
N THR A 133 -3.77 -3.52 -11.51
CA THR A 133 -3.21 -4.01 -12.77
C THR A 133 -3.15 -2.83 -13.74
N LEU A 134 -1.96 -2.52 -14.24
CA LEU A 134 -1.75 -1.41 -15.16
C LEU A 134 -2.04 -1.89 -16.59
N VAL A 135 -3.07 -1.33 -17.18
CA VAL A 135 -3.50 -1.71 -18.54
C VAL A 135 -2.82 -0.83 -19.57
N GLY A 136 -2.64 0.43 -19.29
CA GLY A 136 -2.02 1.34 -20.25
C GLY A 136 -1.68 2.68 -19.63
N ILE A 137 -0.88 3.43 -20.37
CA ILE A 137 -0.54 4.82 -20.06
C ILE A 137 -0.93 5.64 -21.27
N VAL A 138 -1.73 6.68 -21.06
CA VAL A 138 -2.20 7.49 -22.17
C VAL A 138 -1.00 8.14 -22.87
N GLY A 139 -0.91 7.97 -24.18
CA GLY A 139 0.17 8.55 -24.96
C GLY A 139 1.46 7.75 -24.99
N LYS A 140 1.45 6.56 -24.41
CA LYS A 140 2.65 5.70 -24.41
C LYS A 140 2.36 4.29 -24.84
#